data_9983a32b0f7bdaa1c6dcaeb5262c4626
#
_entry.id   9983a32b0f7bdaa1c6dcaeb5262c4626
#
_cell.length_a   1.000
_cell.length_b   1.000
_cell.length_c   1.000
_cell.angle_alpha   90.00
_cell.angle_beta   90.00
_cell.angle_gamma   90.00
#
_symmetry.space_group_name_H-M   'P 1'
#
loop_
_entity.id
_entity.type
_entity.pdbx_description
1 polymer ?
#
loop_
_entity_poly.entity_id
_entity_poly.type
_entity_poly.pdbx_seq_one_letter_code
_entity_poly.pdbx_strand_id
1 'polypeptide(L)'
;MAGGTVALGAVLAACGSDDDSSSSTTTDTGTTDSGDAMAADTSTDMFGKGDIGILNYALTLEYLETAFYADVIKSKLFKGSDQEAIIKFGSQEADHVVALTDTVKKLGGKPAPKPKTEFPLMNAPQVLKLASTVENLGAAAYLGQAPRIKSPEVLAAALSIHSVEARHAAALNTLLGKTIVPDGPFAKPAEAGMVLNAVQPFIIS
;
A
#
# COMPACT_ATOMS: atom_id res chain seq x y z
N MET A 1 -28.12 -4.33 35.09
CA MET A 1 -28.36 -3.48 33.93
C MET A 1 -27.77 -2.11 34.18
N ALA A 2 -26.62 -1.82 33.66
CA ALA A 2 -26.07 -0.47 33.62
C ALA A 2 -25.27 -0.38 32.35
N GLY A 3 -25.81 0.32 31.36
CA GLY A 3 -25.17 0.59 30.09
C GLY A 3 -24.08 1.65 30.26
N GLY A 4 -22.85 1.28 29.97
CA GLY A 4 -21.74 2.21 29.87
C GLY A 4 -21.57 2.68 28.41
N THR A 5 -22.01 3.88 28.12
CA THR A 5 -21.66 4.59 26.89
C THR A 5 -20.21 5.04 26.99
N VAL A 6 -19.32 4.44 26.21
CA VAL A 6 -17.95 4.94 26.03
C VAL A 6 -18.01 6.05 24.98
N ALA A 7 -17.85 7.29 25.45
CA ALA A 7 -17.72 8.46 24.62
C ALA A 7 -16.36 8.43 23.92
N LEU A 8 -16.37 8.32 22.58
CA LEU A 8 -15.22 8.60 21.72
C LEU A 8 -15.12 10.13 21.59
N GLY A 9 -14.40 10.74 22.50
CA GLY A 9 -14.19 12.18 22.52
C GLY A 9 -12.72 12.53 22.58
N ALA A 10 -12.30 13.36 21.65
CA ALA A 10 -11.15 14.23 21.71
C ALA A 10 -9.74 13.63 21.57
N VAL A 11 -9.30 13.43 20.31
CA VAL A 11 -7.88 13.61 19.96
C VAL A 11 -7.79 14.55 18.75
N LEU A 12 -8.25 15.78 18.94
CA LEU A 12 -8.08 16.88 17.97
C LEU A 12 -7.93 18.19 18.75
N ALA A 13 -6.80 18.33 19.50
CA ALA A 13 -6.39 19.60 20.03
C ALA A 13 -4.90 19.58 20.38
N ALA A 14 -4.06 19.85 19.39
CA ALA A 14 -2.69 20.32 19.60
C ALA A 14 -2.24 21.16 18.41
N CYS A 15 -2.92 22.29 18.18
CA CYS A 15 -2.36 23.46 17.54
C CYS A 15 -2.92 24.65 18.30
N GLY A 16 -2.31 24.97 19.43
CA GLY A 16 -2.53 26.18 20.20
C GLY A 16 -1.45 27.17 19.84
N SER A 17 -1.85 28.25 19.22
CA SER A 17 -1.10 29.49 19.12
C SER A 17 -1.03 30.16 20.49
N ASP A 18 0.16 30.50 20.93
CA ASP A 18 0.37 31.54 21.95
C ASP A 18 1.22 32.64 21.35
N ASP A 19 0.57 33.80 21.14
CA ASP A 19 1.22 35.10 20.99
C ASP A 19 1.83 35.50 22.33
N ASP A 20 3.11 35.86 22.38
CA ASP A 20 3.54 36.93 23.23
C ASP A 20 4.80 37.63 22.68
N SER A 21 4.70 38.93 22.64
CA SER A 21 5.66 39.91 22.13
C SER A 21 6.86 40.11 23.05
N SER A 22 8.08 40.11 22.52
CA SER A 22 9.06 41.17 22.91
C SER A 22 10.36 41.11 22.12
N SER A 23 10.58 42.12 21.30
CA SER A 23 11.78 42.93 21.05
C SER A 23 13.17 42.34 20.83
N SER A 24 13.63 42.57 19.58
CA SER A 24 14.99 42.99 19.14
C SER A 24 16.18 42.06 19.35
N THR A 25 16.79 41.56 18.30
CA THR A 25 18.03 42.09 17.69
C THR A 25 18.38 41.28 16.42
N THR A 26 18.70 41.96 15.36
CA THR A 26 19.20 41.51 14.07
C THR A 26 20.49 40.70 14.20
N THR A 27 20.54 39.54 13.62
CA THR A 27 21.71 38.98 12.91
C THR A 27 21.20 38.13 11.74
N ASP A 28 21.48 38.66 10.58
CA ASP A 28 21.34 38.04 9.26
C ASP A 28 22.24 36.80 9.19
N THR A 29 21.62 35.62 9.11
CA THR A 29 22.24 34.42 8.58
C THR A 29 21.24 33.76 7.66
N GLY A 30 21.48 33.91 6.37
CA GLY A 30 20.71 33.33 5.30
C GLY A 30 20.55 31.83 5.47
N THR A 31 19.40 31.41 5.98
CA THR A 31 18.94 30.05 5.87
C THR A 31 18.24 29.96 4.51
N THR A 32 18.93 29.38 3.55
CA THR A 32 18.30 28.89 2.32
C THR A 32 17.29 27.86 2.76
N ASP A 33 16.03 28.26 2.83
CA ASP A 33 14.88 27.39 2.85
C ASP A 33 14.86 26.63 1.52
N SER A 34 15.59 25.52 1.47
CA SER A 34 15.42 24.50 0.45
C SER A 34 14.15 23.77 0.80
N GLY A 35 13.02 24.38 0.53
CA GLY A 35 11.76 23.67 0.33
C GLY A 35 11.99 22.71 -0.83
N ASP A 36 12.46 21.52 -0.50
CA ASP A 36 12.53 20.40 -1.41
C ASP A 36 11.08 20.05 -1.78
N ALA A 37 10.56 20.77 -2.78
CA ALA A 37 9.31 20.40 -3.41
C ALA A 37 9.58 19.01 -4.00
N MET A 38 9.14 17.96 -3.29
CA MET A 38 9.23 16.57 -3.74
C MET A 38 8.77 16.57 -5.19
N ALA A 39 9.70 16.28 -6.10
CA ALA A 39 9.40 16.17 -7.52
C ALA A 39 8.20 15.23 -7.65
N ALA A 40 7.15 15.69 -8.33
CA ALA A 40 5.92 14.92 -8.44
C ALA A 40 6.26 13.55 -9.04
N ASP A 41 6.02 12.47 -8.28
CA ASP A 41 6.21 11.12 -8.80
C ASP A 41 5.27 10.89 -9.99
N THR A 42 5.81 10.91 -11.20
CA THR A 42 5.07 10.71 -12.45
C THR A 42 5.08 9.25 -12.90
N SER A 43 5.63 8.33 -12.11
CA SER A 43 5.78 6.92 -12.49
C SER A 43 4.45 6.23 -12.78
N THR A 44 3.34 6.73 -12.21
CA THR A 44 1.99 6.22 -12.51
C THR A 44 1.40 6.75 -13.81
N ASP A 45 1.98 7.80 -14.43
CA ASP A 45 1.47 8.40 -15.66
C ASP A 45 1.50 7.46 -16.86
N MET A 46 2.38 6.46 -16.84
CA MET A 46 2.44 5.40 -17.86
C MET A 46 1.18 4.50 -17.85
N PHE A 47 0.45 4.45 -16.75
CA PHE A 47 -0.79 3.71 -16.59
C PHE A 47 -2.06 4.54 -16.87
N GLY A 48 -1.90 5.85 -17.10
CA GLY A 48 -2.98 6.81 -17.33
C GLY A 48 -2.80 8.10 -16.54
N LYS A 49 -3.74 9.03 -16.69
CA LYS A 49 -3.67 10.33 -16.00
C LYS A 49 -4.47 10.34 -14.70
N GLY A 50 -3.94 11.02 -13.68
CA GLY A 50 -4.61 11.26 -12.40
C GLY A 50 -5.05 9.98 -11.70
N ASP A 51 -6.25 9.95 -11.12
CA ASP A 51 -6.76 8.81 -10.37
C ASP A 51 -6.85 7.53 -11.21
N ILE A 52 -7.13 7.62 -12.51
CA ILE A 52 -7.14 6.45 -13.41
C ILE A 52 -5.73 5.83 -13.51
N GLY A 53 -4.70 6.65 -13.63
CA GLY A 53 -3.31 6.16 -13.64
C GLY A 53 -2.92 5.48 -12.33
N ILE A 54 -3.28 6.07 -11.20
CA ILE A 54 -3.03 5.52 -9.87
C ILE A 54 -3.77 4.19 -9.68
N LEU A 55 -5.05 4.12 -10.06
CA LEU A 55 -5.84 2.90 -9.98
C LEU A 55 -5.31 1.79 -10.88
N ASN A 56 -4.86 2.09 -12.09
CA ASN A 56 -4.26 1.11 -12.99
C ASN A 56 -2.89 0.63 -12.52
N TYR A 57 -2.10 1.51 -11.90
CA TYR A 57 -0.89 1.13 -11.22
C TYR A 57 -1.18 0.15 -10.08
N ALA A 58 -2.12 0.47 -9.18
CA ALA A 58 -2.55 -0.43 -8.13
C ALA A 58 -3.08 -1.76 -8.71
N LEU A 59 -3.95 -1.71 -9.73
CA LEU A 59 -4.49 -2.90 -10.40
C LEU A 59 -3.37 -3.81 -10.96
N THR A 60 -2.26 -3.24 -11.41
CA THR A 60 -1.11 -4.03 -11.87
C THR A 60 -0.44 -4.78 -10.72
N LEU A 61 -0.34 -4.18 -9.54
CA LEU A 61 0.19 -4.83 -8.34
C LEU A 61 -0.75 -5.94 -7.86
N GLU A 62 -2.05 -5.68 -7.78
CA GLU A 62 -3.06 -6.68 -7.40
C GLU A 62 -3.09 -7.89 -8.36
N TYR A 63 -2.87 -7.67 -9.65
CA TYR A 63 -2.71 -8.78 -10.59
C TYR A 63 -1.48 -9.64 -10.29
N LEU A 64 -0.37 -9.02 -9.88
CA LEU A 64 0.84 -9.74 -9.45
C LEU A 64 0.58 -10.56 -8.19
N GLU A 65 -0.06 -9.98 -7.19
CA GLU A 65 -0.36 -10.64 -5.92
C GLU A 65 -1.36 -11.78 -6.11
N THR A 66 -2.44 -11.56 -6.86
CA THR A 66 -3.40 -12.62 -7.22
C THR A 66 -2.70 -13.79 -7.94
N ALA A 67 -1.80 -13.49 -8.89
CA ALA A 67 -1.08 -14.52 -9.62
C ALA A 67 -0.09 -15.26 -8.71
N PHE A 68 0.63 -14.53 -7.86
CA PHE A 68 1.54 -15.09 -6.87
C PHE A 68 0.83 -16.09 -5.95
N TYR A 69 -0.27 -15.69 -5.31
CA TYR A 69 -1.02 -16.58 -4.43
C TYR A 69 -1.63 -17.77 -5.17
N ALA A 70 -2.11 -17.59 -6.41
CA ALA A 70 -2.60 -18.70 -7.22
C ALA A 70 -1.51 -19.75 -7.47
N ASP A 71 -0.28 -19.32 -7.79
CA ASP A 71 0.84 -20.23 -8.01
C ASP A 71 1.33 -20.86 -6.69
N VAL A 72 1.33 -20.10 -5.57
CA VAL A 72 1.65 -20.65 -4.24
C VAL A 72 0.65 -21.74 -3.84
N ILE A 73 -0.64 -21.53 -4.03
CA ILE A 73 -1.68 -22.53 -3.75
C ILE A 73 -1.46 -23.78 -4.61
N LYS A 74 -1.19 -23.60 -5.90
CA LYS A 74 -0.92 -24.69 -6.86
C LYS A 74 0.34 -25.47 -6.51
N SER A 75 1.35 -24.84 -5.93
CA SER A 75 2.61 -25.48 -5.53
C SER A 75 2.46 -26.50 -4.40
N LYS A 76 1.40 -26.41 -3.59
CA LYS A 76 1.12 -27.25 -2.41
C LYS A 76 2.23 -27.25 -1.35
N LEU A 77 3.02 -26.18 -1.30
CA LEU A 77 4.11 -26.02 -0.33
C LEU A 77 3.62 -25.82 1.10
N PHE A 78 2.38 -25.35 1.29
CA PHE A 78 1.79 -25.07 2.59
C PHE A 78 0.70 -26.06 2.94
N LYS A 79 0.44 -26.25 4.25
CA LYS A 79 -0.61 -27.13 4.79
C LYS A 79 -1.21 -26.51 6.05
N GLY A 80 -2.39 -27.02 6.47
CA GLY A 80 -3.05 -26.57 7.70
C GLY A 80 -3.38 -25.08 7.67
N SER A 81 -3.23 -24.43 8.81
CA SER A 81 -3.54 -23.01 9.01
C SER A 81 -2.82 -22.07 8.03
N ASP A 82 -1.58 -22.37 7.69
CA ASP A 82 -0.81 -21.53 6.76
C ASP A 82 -1.39 -21.60 5.35
N GLN A 83 -1.81 -22.78 4.92
CA GLN A 83 -2.50 -22.96 3.63
C GLN A 83 -3.84 -22.21 3.63
N GLU A 84 -4.60 -22.29 4.71
CA GLU A 84 -5.89 -21.58 4.85
C GLU A 84 -5.70 -20.06 4.78
N ALA A 85 -4.67 -19.52 5.43
CA ALA A 85 -4.33 -18.10 5.38
C ALA A 85 -3.96 -17.68 3.95
N ILE A 86 -3.10 -18.43 3.26
CA ILE A 86 -2.68 -18.17 1.89
C ILE A 86 -3.87 -18.19 0.91
N ILE A 87 -4.78 -19.17 1.06
CA ILE A 87 -5.99 -19.22 0.24
C ILE A 87 -6.85 -18.00 0.47
N LYS A 88 -6.99 -17.57 1.73
CA LYS A 88 -7.78 -16.40 2.09
C LYS A 88 -7.17 -15.11 1.52
N PHE A 89 -5.85 -14.92 1.62
CA PHE A 89 -5.17 -13.78 1.03
C PHE A 89 -5.39 -13.76 -0.49
N GLY A 90 -5.09 -14.84 -1.20
CA GLY A 90 -5.30 -14.89 -2.65
C GLY A 90 -6.75 -14.64 -3.10
N SER A 91 -7.75 -14.98 -2.26
CA SER A 91 -9.15 -14.63 -2.52
C SER A 91 -9.39 -13.13 -2.36
N GLN A 92 -8.78 -12.49 -1.36
CA GLN A 92 -8.93 -11.06 -1.10
C GLN A 92 -8.24 -10.23 -2.19
N GLU A 93 -7.05 -10.65 -2.66
CA GLU A 93 -6.39 -10.00 -3.82
C GLU A 93 -7.24 -10.09 -5.09
N ALA A 94 -7.92 -11.22 -5.31
CA ALA A 94 -8.86 -11.34 -6.43
C ALA A 94 -10.05 -10.37 -6.30
N ASP A 95 -10.55 -10.15 -5.09
CA ASP A 95 -11.61 -9.17 -4.80
C ASP A 95 -11.12 -7.73 -5.03
N HIS A 96 -9.86 -7.42 -4.65
CA HIS A 96 -9.22 -6.13 -4.93
C HIS A 96 -9.11 -5.86 -6.44
N VAL A 97 -8.68 -6.86 -7.22
CA VAL A 97 -8.65 -6.78 -8.69
C VAL A 97 -10.02 -6.42 -9.27
N VAL A 98 -11.10 -7.06 -8.78
CA VAL A 98 -12.47 -6.75 -9.23
C VAL A 98 -12.85 -5.31 -8.88
N ALA A 99 -12.63 -4.91 -7.64
CA ALA A 99 -12.97 -3.57 -7.16
C ALA A 99 -12.25 -2.46 -7.95
N LEU A 100 -10.93 -2.61 -8.18
CA LEU A 100 -10.15 -1.65 -8.94
C LEU A 100 -10.55 -1.62 -10.42
N THR A 101 -10.76 -2.79 -11.03
CA THR A 101 -11.21 -2.90 -12.42
C THR A 101 -12.53 -2.17 -12.64
N ASP A 102 -13.48 -2.35 -11.73
CA ASP A 102 -14.80 -1.72 -11.85
C ASP A 102 -14.72 -0.22 -11.55
N THR A 103 -13.87 0.20 -10.63
CA THR A 103 -13.62 1.63 -10.35
C THR A 103 -13.01 2.34 -11.56
N VAL A 104 -11.99 1.75 -12.21
CA VAL A 104 -11.40 2.30 -13.44
C VAL A 104 -12.46 2.47 -14.54
N LYS A 105 -13.30 1.44 -14.76
CA LYS A 105 -14.40 1.52 -15.75
C LYS A 105 -15.42 2.59 -15.39
N LYS A 106 -15.83 2.69 -14.12
CA LYS A 106 -16.76 3.70 -13.62
C LYS A 106 -16.26 5.12 -13.87
N LEU A 107 -14.96 5.34 -13.80
CA LEU A 107 -14.32 6.63 -14.12
C LEU A 107 -14.11 6.84 -15.64
N GLY A 108 -14.59 5.95 -16.49
CA GLY A 108 -14.43 6.02 -17.94
C GLY A 108 -13.04 5.62 -18.45
N GLY A 109 -12.20 5.04 -17.58
CA GLY A 109 -10.89 4.53 -17.93
C GLY A 109 -10.92 3.12 -18.53
N LYS A 110 -9.82 2.73 -19.13
CA LYS A 110 -9.56 1.35 -19.56
C LYS A 110 -8.70 0.66 -18.51
N PRO A 111 -9.13 -0.47 -17.92
CA PRO A 111 -8.31 -1.23 -16.97
C PRO A 111 -6.98 -1.68 -17.58
N ALA A 112 -5.91 -1.62 -16.79
CA ALA A 112 -4.61 -2.13 -17.18
C ALA A 112 -4.70 -3.62 -17.54
N PRO A 113 -3.93 -4.08 -18.55
CA PRO A 113 -3.89 -5.50 -18.88
C PRO A 113 -3.18 -6.29 -17.77
N LYS A 114 -3.65 -7.51 -17.54
CA LYS A 114 -2.99 -8.44 -16.61
C LYS A 114 -1.59 -8.80 -17.16
N PRO A 115 -0.50 -8.58 -16.40
CA PRO A 115 0.83 -8.97 -16.83
C PRO A 115 0.99 -10.50 -16.81
N LYS A 116 1.92 -11.01 -17.60
CA LYS A 116 2.42 -12.38 -17.42
C LYS A 116 3.45 -12.38 -16.30
N THR A 117 3.40 -13.36 -15.44
CA THR A 117 4.22 -13.40 -14.23
C THR A 117 4.90 -14.75 -14.04
N GLU A 118 6.05 -14.75 -13.39
CA GLU A 118 6.76 -15.93 -12.94
C GLU A 118 7.38 -15.65 -11.57
N PHE A 119 7.21 -16.60 -10.63
CA PHE A 119 7.68 -16.44 -9.26
C PHE A 119 8.62 -17.58 -8.84
N PRO A 120 9.69 -17.30 -8.07
CA PRO A 120 10.63 -18.32 -7.58
C PRO A 120 10.04 -19.10 -6.39
N LEU A 121 9.20 -20.11 -6.65
CA LEU A 121 8.53 -20.91 -5.63
C LEU A 121 9.37 -22.13 -5.24
N MET A 122 10.55 -21.91 -4.64
CA MET A 122 11.49 -23.00 -4.35
C MET A 122 11.10 -23.84 -3.12
N ASN A 123 10.72 -23.19 -2.02
CA ASN A 123 10.32 -23.84 -0.75
C ASN A 123 9.47 -22.91 0.10
N ALA A 124 8.75 -23.45 1.07
CA ALA A 124 7.82 -22.71 1.90
C ALA A 124 8.45 -21.50 2.64
N PRO A 125 9.65 -21.60 3.29
CA PRO A 125 10.24 -20.45 3.95
C PRO A 125 10.60 -19.29 3.01
N GLN A 126 11.08 -19.59 1.81
CA GLN A 126 11.41 -18.55 0.83
C GLN A 126 10.17 -17.90 0.25
N VAL A 127 9.13 -18.70 -0.03
CA VAL A 127 7.82 -18.20 -0.49
C VAL A 127 7.18 -17.32 0.57
N LEU A 128 7.21 -17.72 1.85
CA LEU A 128 6.69 -16.92 2.95
C LEU A 128 7.43 -15.58 3.08
N LYS A 129 8.76 -15.60 2.91
CA LYS A 129 9.56 -14.36 2.90
C LYS A 129 9.19 -13.46 1.73
N LEU A 130 9.00 -14.02 0.53
CA LEU A 130 8.59 -13.28 -0.65
C LEU A 130 7.19 -12.69 -0.46
N ALA A 131 6.22 -13.47 0.02
CA ALA A 131 4.88 -13.01 0.35
C ALA A 131 4.94 -11.81 1.32
N SER A 132 5.66 -11.94 2.44
CA SER A 132 5.84 -10.83 3.39
C SER A 132 6.44 -9.59 2.73
N THR A 133 7.39 -9.76 1.79
CA THR A 133 7.99 -8.62 1.09
C THR A 133 6.99 -7.93 0.17
N VAL A 134 6.24 -8.70 -0.60
CA VAL A 134 5.25 -8.18 -1.56
C VAL A 134 4.13 -7.45 -0.82
N GLU A 135 3.57 -8.02 0.22
CA GLU A 135 2.49 -7.40 1.00
C GLU A 135 2.93 -6.11 1.73
N ASN A 136 4.13 -6.10 2.33
CA ASN A 136 4.64 -4.86 2.91
C ASN A 136 4.85 -3.78 1.83
N LEU A 137 5.27 -4.19 0.63
CA LEU A 137 5.45 -3.28 -0.51
C LEU A 137 4.11 -2.78 -1.04
N GLY A 138 3.09 -3.64 -1.15
CA GLY A 138 1.72 -3.28 -1.52
C GLY A 138 1.12 -2.24 -0.58
N ALA A 139 1.20 -2.48 0.73
CA ALA A 139 0.76 -1.52 1.73
C ALA A 139 1.49 -0.17 1.59
N ALA A 140 2.82 -0.17 1.42
CA ALA A 140 3.61 1.05 1.22
C ALA A 140 3.28 1.76 -0.10
N ALA A 141 2.96 1.01 -1.16
CA ALA A 141 2.56 1.53 -2.47
C ALA A 141 1.24 2.31 -2.39
N TYR A 142 0.22 1.76 -1.75
CA TYR A 142 -1.05 2.45 -1.52
C TYR A 142 -0.85 3.73 -0.72
N LEU A 143 -0.06 3.68 0.37
CA LEU A 143 0.24 4.84 1.20
C LEU A 143 0.96 5.93 0.40
N GLY A 144 1.89 5.56 -0.49
CA GLY A 144 2.63 6.48 -1.34
C GLY A 144 1.76 7.23 -2.35
N GLN A 145 0.68 6.60 -2.83
CA GLN A 145 -0.23 7.21 -3.78
C GLN A 145 -1.38 7.98 -3.12
N ALA A 146 -1.71 7.71 -1.87
CA ALA A 146 -2.85 8.31 -1.17
C ALA A 146 -2.89 9.86 -1.26
N PRO A 147 -1.78 10.61 -1.06
CA PRO A 147 -1.80 12.07 -1.15
C PRO A 147 -2.07 12.62 -2.56
N ARG A 148 -1.95 11.77 -3.59
CA ARG A 148 -2.08 12.15 -5.01
C ARG A 148 -3.47 11.90 -5.56
N ILE A 149 -4.29 11.10 -4.87
CA ILE A 149 -5.66 10.79 -5.25
C ILE A 149 -6.54 12.02 -5.02
N LYS A 150 -7.28 12.42 -6.05
CA LYS A 150 -8.13 13.62 -6.03
C LYS A 150 -9.57 13.32 -5.66
N SER A 151 -10.11 12.16 -6.06
CA SER A 151 -11.48 11.76 -5.71
C SER A 151 -11.54 11.21 -4.29
N PRO A 152 -12.37 11.77 -3.40
CA PRO A 152 -12.56 11.22 -2.05
C PRO A 152 -13.06 9.77 -2.05
N GLU A 153 -13.87 9.38 -3.03
CA GLU A 153 -14.40 8.02 -3.17
C GLU A 153 -13.27 7.04 -3.56
N VAL A 154 -12.38 7.46 -4.47
CA VAL A 154 -11.20 6.66 -4.85
C VAL A 154 -10.24 6.54 -3.67
N LEU A 155 -10.02 7.63 -2.93
CA LEU A 155 -9.18 7.61 -1.74
C LEU A 155 -9.74 6.67 -0.67
N ALA A 156 -11.05 6.72 -0.41
CA ALA A 156 -11.69 5.83 0.56
C ALA A 156 -11.54 4.35 0.15
N ALA A 157 -11.71 4.04 -1.14
CA ALA A 157 -11.49 2.69 -1.67
C ALA A 157 -10.02 2.26 -1.53
N ALA A 158 -9.07 3.11 -1.91
CA ALA A 158 -7.64 2.84 -1.79
C ALA A 158 -7.21 2.60 -0.33
N LEU A 159 -7.72 3.39 0.62
CA LEU A 159 -7.43 3.21 2.05
C LEU A 159 -8.05 1.93 2.62
N SER A 160 -9.21 1.50 2.10
CA SER A 160 -9.81 0.23 2.51
C SER A 160 -8.94 -0.96 2.10
N ILE A 161 -8.42 -0.96 0.88
CA ILE A 161 -7.48 -1.99 0.39
C ILE A 161 -6.16 -1.89 1.18
N HIS A 162 -5.53 -0.71 1.26
CA HIS A 162 -4.31 -0.49 2.07
C HIS A 162 -4.42 -1.11 3.47
N SER A 163 -5.58 -0.97 4.11
CA SER A 163 -5.83 -1.53 5.44
C SER A 163 -5.82 -3.06 5.45
N VAL A 164 -6.19 -3.72 4.37
CA VAL A 164 -6.14 -5.18 4.21
C VAL A 164 -4.71 -5.63 3.92
N GLU A 165 -4.01 -4.96 2.99
CA GLU A 165 -2.59 -5.19 2.68
C GLU A 165 -1.72 -5.17 3.95
N ALA A 166 -1.90 -4.13 4.79
CA ALA A 166 -1.18 -4.02 6.05
C ALA A 166 -1.47 -5.19 7.02
N ARG A 167 -2.68 -5.76 6.98
CA ARG A 167 -3.02 -6.95 7.78
C ARG A 167 -2.42 -8.23 7.23
N HIS A 168 -2.38 -8.41 5.91
CA HIS A 168 -1.68 -9.52 5.27
C HIS A 168 -0.19 -9.47 5.62
N ALA A 169 0.43 -8.31 5.44
CA ALA A 169 1.84 -8.07 5.80
C ALA A 169 2.11 -8.40 7.28
N ALA A 170 1.26 -7.94 8.21
CA ALA A 170 1.39 -8.19 9.64
C ALA A 170 1.28 -9.68 9.97
N ALA A 171 0.33 -10.39 9.36
CA ALA A 171 0.15 -11.83 9.55
C ALA A 171 1.40 -12.60 9.05
N LEU A 172 1.91 -12.29 7.86
CA LEU A 172 3.10 -12.91 7.28
C LEU A 172 4.36 -12.58 8.08
N ASN A 173 4.50 -11.34 8.56
CA ASN A 173 5.59 -10.95 9.44
C ASN A 173 5.56 -11.77 10.74
N THR A 174 4.37 -12.02 11.30
CA THR A 174 4.20 -12.88 12.49
C THR A 174 4.68 -14.31 12.22
N LEU A 175 4.30 -14.91 11.10
CA LEU A 175 4.75 -16.25 10.71
C LEU A 175 6.27 -16.34 10.52
N LEU A 176 6.91 -15.23 10.18
CA LEU A 176 8.35 -15.11 10.03
C LEU A 176 9.08 -14.73 11.34
N GLY A 177 8.37 -14.57 12.45
CA GLY A 177 8.94 -14.10 13.72
C GLY A 177 9.43 -12.64 13.67
N LYS A 178 8.92 -11.84 12.75
CA LYS A 178 9.23 -10.42 12.59
C LYS A 178 8.22 -9.55 13.34
N THR A 179 8.55 -8.27 13.53
CA THR A 179 7.62 -7.28 14.05
C THR A 179 6.46 -7.06 13.07
N ILE A 180 5.25 -6.89 13.61
CA ILE A 180 4.06 -6.56 12.81
C ILE A 180 4.04 -5.11 12.32
N VAL A 181 4.90 -4.26 12.88
CA VAL A 181 5.06 -2.84 12.55
C VAL A 181 6.53 -2.55 12.23
N PRO A 182 7.02 -2.97 11.04
CA PRO A 182 8.45 -2.89 10.69
C PRO A 182 8.98 -1.45 10.68
N ASP A 183 8.14 -0.49 10.39
CA ASP A 183 8.47 0.95 10.34
C ASP A 183 8.24 1.69 11.66
N GLY A 184 7.79 0.99 12.72
CA GLY A 184 7.43 1.59 14.00
C GLY A 184 5.99 2.11 14.01
N PRO A 185 5.71 3.22 14.73
CA PRO A 185 4.35 3.72 14.92
C PRO A 185 3.72 4.37 13.67
N PHE A 186 4.53 4.70 12.66
CA PHE A 186 4.09 5.33 11.42
C PHE A 186 4.63 4.55 10.23
N ALA A 187 3.72 4.05 9.38
CA ALA A 187 4.08 3.35 8.16
C ALA A 187 4.78 4.30 7.17
N LYS A 188 5.72 3.78 6.39
CA LYS A 188 6.45 4.54 5.38
C LYS A 188 5.83 4.36 4.01
N PRO A 189 5.58 5.44 3.27
CA PRO A 189 5.15 5.37 1.88
C PRO A 189 6.29 4.87 0.97
N ALA A 190 5.92 4.27 -0.16
CA ALA A 190 6.85 3.92 -1.23
C ALA A 190 6.49 4.66 -2.51
N GLU A 191 7.51 5.21 -3.19
CA GLU A 191 7.37 5.83 -4.51
C GLU A 191 7.04 4.76 -5.57
N ALA A 192 6.13 5.08 -6.50
CA ALA A 192 5.67 4.11 -7.50
C ALA A 192 6.81 3.56 -8.36
N GLY A 193 7.79 4.39 -8.72
CA GLY A 193 8.95 3.95 -9.49
C GLY A 193 9.80 2.91 -8.73
N MET A 194 9.97 3.07 -7.42
CA MET A 194 10.67 2.10 -6.59
C MET A 194 9.91 0.77 -6.51
N VAL A 195 8.58 0.84 -6.33
CA VAL A 195 7.72 -0.34 -6.28
C VAL A 195 7.76 -1.11 -7.60
N LEU A 196 7.61 -0.40 -8.73
CA LEU A 196 7.66 -1.00 -10.08
C LEU A 196 9.00 -1.70 -10.33
N ASN A 197 10.12 -1.08 -9.94
CA ASN A 197 11.44 -1.69 -10.05
C ASN A 197 11.55 -2.97 -9.19
N ALA A 198 10.96 -2.98 -8.00
CA ALA A 198 10.98 -4.13 -7.10
C ALA A 198 10.17 -5.32 -7.63
N VAL A 199 9.06 -5.08 -8.34
CA VAL A 199 8.20 -6.14 -8.90
C VAL A 199 8.58 -6.54 -10.33
N GLN A 200 9.41 -5.72 -11.03
CA GLN A 200 9.86 -5.99 -12.39
C GLN A 200 10.44 -7.40 -12.60
N PRO A 201 11.23 -7.99 -11.67
CA PRO A 201 11.76 -9.35 -11.85
C PRO A 201 10.69 -10.43 -11.97
N PHE A 202 9.46 -10.18 -11.56
CA PHE A 202 8.35 -11.13 -11.62
C PHE A 202 7.49 -10.98 -12.87
N ILE A 203 7.73 -9.94 -13.69
CA ILE A 203 7.00 -9.69 -14.93
C ILE A 203 7.80 -10.27 -16.11
N ILE A 204 7.19 -11.20 -16.83
CA ILE A 204 7.76 -11.77 -18.05
C ILE A 204 7.07 -11.20 -19.29
N SER A 205 7.84 -10.97 -20.35
CA SER A 205 7.39 -10.41 -21.65
C SER A 205 6.64 -11.44 -22.48
#